data_4f298fb4b06a497602315bbdcc88b18b
#
_entry.id   4f298fb4b06a497602315bbdcc88b18b
#
_cell.length_a   1.000
_cell.length_b   1.000
_cell.length_c   1.000
_cell.angle_alpha   90.00
_cell.angle_beta   90.00
_cell.angle_gamma   90.00
#
_symmetry.space_group_name_H-M   'P 1'
#
loop_
_entity.id
_entity.type
_entity.pdbx_description
1 polymer ?
#
loop_
_entity_poly.entity_id
_entity_poly.type
_entity_poly.pdbx_seq_one_letter_code
_entity_poly.pdbx_strand_id
1 'polypeptide(L)'
;MIHHIRTAVGALCLGLACALAHAQASPVGLWKTIDDHTKKERSLIRINESGGVLTGRLEKTLDPDAKAGELCDKCVDERKDKPLIGMALIRNTRQSASDKGIWEGGDITDPDNGKVYRLRLKPQDGGKTLEVRGYIGPFYRNQTWLRVE
;
A
#
# COMPACT_ATOMS: atom_id res chain seq x y z
N MET A 1 69.90 19.04 -35.00
CA MET A 1 68.73 18.11 -35.14
C MET A 1 68.00 18.01 -33.85
N ILE A 2 66.85 18.68 -33.72
CA ILE A 2 66.09 18.73 -32.48
C ILE A 2 64.79 18.00 -32.75
N HIS A 3 64.56 16.85 -32.10
CA HIS A 3 63.36 16.07 -32.23
C HIS A 3 62.32 16.54 -31.20
N HIS A 4 61.21 17.11 -31.67
CA HIS A 4 60.04 17.44 -30.83
C HIS A 4 59.18 16.22 -30.64
N ILE A 5 59.12 15.71 -29.41
CA ILE A 5 58.18 14.67 -28.97
C ILE A 5 56.89 15.39 -28.58
N ARG A 6 55.80 15.14 -29.33
CA ARG A 6 54.44 15.59 -29.00
C ARG A 6 53.78 14.53 -28.15
N THR A 7 53.63 14.77 -26.86
CA THR A 7 52.81 13.97 -25.95
C THR A 7 51.33 14.34 -26.16
N ALA A 8 50.53 13.41 -26.65
CA ALA A 8 49.08 13.54 -26.69
C ALA A 8 48.50 13.08 -25.35
N VAL A 9 47.94 14.01 -24.58
CA VAL A 9 47.17 13.72 -23.39
C VAL A 9 45.74 13.42 -23.77
N GLY A 10 45.38 12.13 -23.78
CA GLY A 10 44.01 11.69 -23.98
C GLY A 10 43.20 11.86 -22.66
N ALA A 11 42.31 12.82 -22.66
CA ALA A 11 41.34 12.97 -21.57
C ALA A 11 40.23 11.90 -21.65
N LEU A 12 40.27 10.91 -20.80
CA LEU A 12 39.24 9.89 -20.65
C LEU A 12 38.10 10.45 -19.75
N CYS A 13 37.06 11.00 -20.38
CA CYS A 13 35.85 11.39 -19.67
C CYS A 13 35.06 10.13 -19.32
N LEU A 14 35.20 9.66 -18.05
CA LEU A 14 34.27 8.67 -17.48
C LEU A 14 32.93 9.37 -17.25
N GLY A 15 31.98 9.13 -18.16
CA GLY A 15 30.59 9.51 -17.97
C GLY A 15 29.98 8.65 -16.85
N LEU A 16 29.76 9.23 -15.66
CA LEU A 16 28.97 8.63 -14.60
C LEU A 16 27.49 8.64 -15.06
N ALA A 17 27.03 7.55 -15.64
CA ALA A 17 25.61 7.33 -15.85
C ALA A 17 24.97 7.06 -14.49
N CYS A 18 24.40 8.11 -13.86
CA CYS A 18 23.51 7.95 -12.71
C CYS A 18 22.27 7.21 -13.20
N ALA A 19 22.24 5.89 -13.03
CA ALA A 19 21.03 5.11 -13.13
C ALA A 19 20.10 5.57 -12.00
N LEU A 20 19.08 6.39 -12.33
CA LEU A 20 18.00 6.70 -11.45
C LEU A 20 17.22 5.39 -11.22
N ALA A 21 17.59 4.66 -10.18
CA ALA A 21 16.79 3.55 -9.72
C ALA A 21 15.44 4.13 -9.28
N HIS A 22 14.44 4.00 -10.12
CA HIS A 22 13.07 4.28 -9.73
C HIS A 22 12.69 3.23 -8.70
N ALA A 23 12.74 3.60 -7.42
CA ALA A 23 12.23 2.75 -6.36
C ALA A 23 10.78 2.43 -6.69
N GLN A 24 10.46 1.14 -6.83
CA GLN A 24 9.10 0.70 -7.11
C GLN A 24 8.19 1.17 -5.99
N ALA A 25 7.06 1.80 -6.34
CA ALA A 25 6.11 2.26 -5.36
C ALA A 25 5.60 1.10 -4.51
N SER A 26 5.60 1.25 -3.19
CA SER A 26 5.19 0.23 -2.22
C SER A 26 3.84 0.60 -1.60
N PRO A 27 3.01 -0.38 -1.20
CA PRO A 27 1.81 -0.13 -0.39
C PRO A 27 2.09 0.33 1.03
N VAL A 28 3.34 0.22 1.51
CA VAL A 28 3.71 0.67 2.86
C VAL A 28 3.48 2.18 3.00
N GLY A 29 2.87 2.60 4.11
CA GLY A 29 2.59 4.01 4.39
C GLY A 29 1.23 4.22 5.05
N LEU A 30 0.83 5.48 5.16
CA LEU A 30 -0.47 5.89 5.68
C LEU A 30 -1.41 6.24 4.53
N TRP A 31 -2.57 5.64 4.55
CA TRP A 31 -3.56 5.73 3.49
C TRP A 31 -4.90 6.25 4.01
N LYS A 32 -5.50 7.17 3.26
CA LYS A 32 -6.85 7.65 3.49
C LYS A 32 -7.82 6.85 2.64
N THR A 33 -8.84 6.28 3.26
CA THR A 33 -9.91 5.57 2.56
C THR A 33 -11.05 6.53 2.24
N ILE A 34 -11.70 6.30 1.09
CA ILE A 34 -12.81 7.10 0.60
C ILE A 34 -14.04 6.20 0.48
N ASP A 35 -15.16 6.66 0.97
CA ASP A 35 -16.42 5.97 0.82
C ASP A 35 -16.87 5.99 -0.65
N ASP A 36 -17.21 4.84 -1.20
CA ASP A 36 -17.51 4.71 -2.63
C ASP A 36 -18.82 5.37 -3.03
N HIS A 37 -19.76 5.48 -2.10
CA HIS A 37 -21.08 6.05 -2.36
C HIS A 37 -21.11 7.55 -2.08
N THR A 38 -20.64 7.96 -0.91
CA THR A 38 -20.71 9.36 -0.46
C THR A 38 -19.52 10.20 -0.90
N LYS A 39 -18.43 9.53 -1.33
CA LYS A 39 -17.12 10.15 -1.68
C LYS A 39 -16.46 10.90 -0.51
N LYS A 40 -16.93 10.68 0.70
CA LYS A 40 -16.35 11.26 1.91
C LYS A 40 -15.14 10.45 2.40
N GLU A 41 -14.26 11.13 3.09
CA GLU A 41 -13.14 10.51 3.79
C GLU A 41 -13.66 9.66 4.96
N ARG A 42 -13.17 8.40 5.08
CA ARG A 42 -13.68 7.47 6.11
C ARG A 42 -12.68 7.18 7.20
N SER A 43 -11.46 6.84 6.83
CA SER A 43 -10.48 6.36 7.81
C SER A 43 -9.06 6.55 7.33
N LEU A 44 -8.11 6.45 8.27
CA LEU A 44 -6.69 6.31 7.99
C LEU A 44 -6.27 4.88 8.31
N ILE A 45 -5.61 4.23 7.35
CA ILE A 45 -5.06 2.89 7.49
C ILE A 45 -3.55 2.94 7.31
N ARG A 46 -2.83 2.48 8.33
CA ARG A 46 -1.37 2.33 8.28
C ARG A 46 -1.01 0.93 7.79
N ILE A 47 -0.30 0.85 6.66
CA ILE A 47 0.26 -0.40 6.14
C ILE A 47 1.74 -0.45 6.49
N ASN A 48 2.13 -1.51 7.20
CA ASN A 48 3.50 -1.82 7.55
C ASN A 48 3.92 -3.15 6.94
N GLU A 49 5.22 -3.33 6.76
CA GLU A 49 5.83 -4.59 6.32
C GLU A 49 6.73 -5.16 7.41
N SER A 50 6.63 -6.47 7.60
CA SER A 50 7.54 -7.23 8.45
C SER A 50 7.81 -8.59 7.81
N GLY A 51 9.08 -8.92 7.54
CA GLY A 51 9.46 -10.18 6.90
C GLY A 51 8.78 -10.41 5.55
N GLY A 52 8.57 -9.38 4.75
CA GLY A 52 7.90 -9.44 3.45
C GLY A 52 6.38 -9.58 3.51
N VAL A 53 5.79 -9.47 4.71
CA VAL A 53 4.33 -9.56 4.93
C VAL A 53 3.79 -8.19 5.27
N LEU A 54 2.77 -7.76 4.54
CA LEU A 54 2.03 -6.54 4.83
C LEU A 54 0.93 -6.79 5.85
N THR A 55 0.79 -5.85 6.78
CA THR A 55 -0.33 -5.72 7.71
C THR A 55 -0.84 -4.29 7.67
N GLY A 56 -2.15 -4.11 7.48
CA GLY A 56 -2.80 -2.80 7.50
C GLY A 56 -3.69 -2.65 8.73
N ARG A 57 -3.45 -1.61 9.54
CA ARG A 57 -4.21 -1.34 10.77
C ARG A 57 -5.01 -0.06 10.63
N LEU A 58 -6.24 -0.09 11.14
CA LEU A 58 -7.06 1.12 11.28
C LEU A 58 -6.42 2.03 12.33
N GLU A 59 -5.89 3.17 11.90
CA GLU A 59 -5.21 4.11 12.79
C GLU A 59 -6.17 5.18 13.31
N LYS A 60 -7.09 5.63 12.45
CA LYS A 60 -8.06 6.67 12.81
C LYS A 60 -9.32 6.56 11.97
N THR A 61 -10.45 6.85 12.57
CA THR A 61 -11.70 7.12 11.83
C THR A 61 -11.81 8.61 11.53
N LEU A 62 -12.29 8.94 10.34
CA LEU A 62 -12.51 10.33 9.88
C LEU A 62 -13.99 10.65 9.73
N ASP A 63 -14.85 9.65 9.92
CA ASP A 63 -16.29 9.82 9.94
C ASP A 63 -16.67 10.67 11.18
N PRO A 64 -17.32 11.84 11.01
CA PRO A 64 -17.70 12.69 12.14
C PRO A 64 -18.74 12.03 13.05
N ASP A 65 -19.49 11.05 12.56
CA ASP A 65 -20.51 10.33 13.32
C ASP A 65 -19.95 9.09 14.05
N ALA A 66 -18.65 8.77 13.85
CA ALA A 66 -18.00 7.65 14.51
C ALA A 66 -17.89 7.87 16.02
N LYS A 67 -18.20 6.82 16.78
CA LYS A 67 -18.16 6.85 18.25
C LYS A 67 -16.77 6.44 18.74
N ALA A 68 -16.32 7.09 19.81
CA ALA A 68 -15.12 6.66 20.51
C ALA A 68 -15.30 5.24 21.09
N GLY A 69 -14.27 4.38 20.92
CA GLY A 69 -14.30 3.01 21.44
C GLY A 69 -15.20 2.05 20.65
N GLU A 70 -15.50 2.36 19.39
CA GLU A 70 -16.28 1.51 18.51
C GLU A 70 -15.64 0.12 18.35
N LEU A 71 -16.47 -0.93 18.43
CA LEU A 71 -16.05 -2.33 18.34
C LEU A 71 -16.50 -2.93 17.02
N CYS A 72 -15.80 -3.97 16.54
CA CYS A 72 -16.23 -4.73 15.37
C CYS A 72 -17.34 -5.72 15.74
N ASP A 73 -18.56 -5.23 15.86
CA ASP A 73 -19.73 -6.03 16.22
C ASP A 73 -20.17 -7.04 15.14
N LYS A 74 -19.77 -6.81 13.89
CA LYS A 74 -20.08 -7.68 12.73
C LYS A 74 -18.97 -8.63 12.35
N CYS A 75 -17.76 -8.47 12.90
CA CYS A 75 -16.67 -9.41 12.66
C CYS A 75 -17.05 -10.82 13.12
N VAL A 76 -16.56 -11.85 12.41
CA VAL A 76 -16.93 -13.26 12.66
C VAL A 76 -15.77 -14.12 13.18
N ASP A 77 -14.57 -13.57 13.22
CA ASP A 77 -13.36 -14.24 13.72
C ASP A 77 -12.90 -13.65 15.06
N GLU A 78 -11.63 -13.82 15.40
CA GLU A 78 -11.02 -13.30 16.64
C GLU A 78 -11.14 -11.78 16.83
N ARG A 79 -11.54 -11.04 15.78
CA ARG A 79 -11.78 -9.59 15.81
C ARG A 79 -13.18 -9.21 16.32
N LYS A 80 -14.08 -10.19 16.47
CA LYS A 80 -15.43 -9.97 17.00
C LYS A 80 -15.38 -9.23 18.33
N ASP A 81 -16.12 -8.13 18.41
CA ASP A 81 -16.25 -7.27 19.60
C ASP A 81 -14.91 -6.69 20.11
N LYS A 82 -13.90 -6.62 19.24
CA LYS A 82 -12.62 -5.94 19.54
C LYS A 82 -12.66 -4.49 19.04
N PRO A 83 -11.87 -3.59 19.68
CA PRO A 83 -11.78 -2.20 19.23
C PRO A 83 -11.39 -2.10 17.75
N LEU A 84 -12.06 -1.21 17.01
CA LEU A 84 -11.75 -0.94 15.61
C LEU A 84 -10.38 -0.25 15.46
N ILE A 85 -10.10 0.74 16.31
CA ILE A 85 -8.80 1.42 16.29
C ILE A 85 -7.68 0.46 16.69
N GLY A 86 -6.66 0.37 15.85
CA GLY A 86 -5.54 -0.57 15.99
C GLY A 86 -5.80 -1.96 15.39
N MET A 87 -7.04 -2.25 14.97
CA MET A 87 -7.40 -3.55 14.39
C MET A 87 -6.67 -3.79 13.06
N ALA A 88 -6.12 -4.99 12.88
CA ALA A 88 -5.55 -5.44 11.62
C ALA A 88 -6.68 -5.77 10.64
N LEU A 89 -6.96 -4.85 9.73
CA LEU A 89 -7.92 -5.04 8.65
C LEU A 89 -7.30 -5.76 7.45
N ILE A 90 -6.03 -5.47 7.13
CA ILE A 90 -5.26 -6.15 6.08
C ILE A 90 -4.28 -7.11 6.75
N ARG A 91 -4.24 -8.37 6.26
CA ARG A 91 -3.36 -9.41 6.80
C ARG A 91 -2.74 -10.27 5.70
N ASN A 92 -1.58 -10.84 6.00
CA ASN A 92 -0.92 -11.90 5.23
C ASN A 92 -0.66 -11.56 3.75
N THR A 93 -0.61 -10.28 3.38
CA THR A 93 -0.42 -9.84 2.00
C THR A 93 1.07 -9.78 1.68
N ARG A 94 1.47 -10.31 0.53
CA ARG A 94 2.88 -10.36 0.07
C ARG A 94 3.00 -9.82 -1.35
N GLN A 95 4.18 -9.36 -1.71
CA GLN A 95 4.47 -9.00 -3.10
C GLN A 95 4.33 -10.25 -3.98
N SER A 96 3.65 -10.10 -5.12
CA SER A 96 3.47 -11.19 -6.08
C SER A 96 4.82 -11.65 -6.66
N ALA A 97 4.95 -12.96 -6.84
CA ALA A 97 6.15 -13.53 -7.48
C ALA A 97 6.22 -13.20 -8.97
N SER A 98 5.06 -13.10 -9.63
CA SER A 98 4.94 -12.89 -11.07
C SER A 98 4.87 -11.42 -11.49
N ASP A 99 4.38 -10.53 -10.62
CA ASP A 99 4.28 -9.09 -10.88
C ASP A 99 4.68 -8.29 -9.64
N LYS A 100 5.86 -7.69 -9.68
CA LYS A 100 6.42 -6.92 -8.56
C LYS A 100 5.66 -5.63 -8.25
N GLY A 101 4.77 -5.20 -9.14
CA GLY A 101 3.84 -4.07 -8.93
C GLY A 101 2.59 -4.43 -8.13
N ILE A 102 2.41 -5.69 -7.75
CA ILE A 102 1.21 -6.21 -7.10
C ILE A 102 1.58 -6.86 -5.76
N TRP A 103 0.72 -6.68 -4.76
CA TRP A 103 0.74 -7.41 -3.47
C TRP A 103 -0.60 -8.13 -3.32
N GLU A 104 -0.54 -9.42 -2.97
CA GLU A 104 -1.70 -10.31 -2.96
C GLU A 104 -1.53 -11.48 -1.99
N GLY A 105 -2.43 -12.46 -2.02
CA GLY A 105 -2.37 -13.68 -1.22
C GLY A 105 -2.81 -13.52 0.23
N GLY A 106 -3.24 -12.32 0.61
CA GLY A 106 -3.79 -12.02 1.93
C GLY A 106 -5.27 -11.69 1.89
N ASP A 107 -5.74 -11.09 2.97
CA ASP A 107 -7.14 -10.72 3.15
C ASP A 107 -7.31 -9.28 3.64
N ILE A 108 -8.51 -8.75 3.41
CA ILE A 108 -9.00 -7.51 4.00
C ILE A 108 -10.38 -7.73 4.60
N THR A 109 -10.57 -7.25 5.82
CA THR A 109 -11.87 -7.26 6.50
C THR A 109 -12.54 -5.91 6.39
N ASP A 110 -13.80 -5.93 6.00
CA ASP A 110 -14.68 -4.76 6.05
C ASP A 110 -15.44 -4.79 7.39
N PRO A 111 -15.15 -3.89 8.32
CA PRO A 111 -15.80 -3.89 9.63
C PRO A 111 -17.28 -3.50 9.56
N ASP A 112 -17.72 -2.82 8.50
CA ASP A 112 -19.11 -2.39 8.34
C ASP A 112 -20.06 -3.56 8.10
N ASN A 113 -19.55 -4.66 7.52
CA ASN A 113 -20.36 -5.85 7.23
C ASN A 113 -19.77 -7.15 7.81
N GLY A 114 -18.58 -7.10 8.38
CA GLY A 114 -17.86 -8.24 8.97
C GLY A 114 -17.29 -9.23 7.97
N LYS A 115 -17.39 -8.95 6.66
CA LYS A 115 -16.91 -9.86 5.61
C LYS A 115 -15.40 -9.75 5.43
N VAL A 116 -14.81 -10.90 5.09
CA VAL A 116 -13.39 -11.04 4.77
C VAL A 116 -13.27 -11.30 3.27
N TYR A 117 -12.45 -10.49 2.60
CA TYR A 117 -12.22 -10.57 1.16
C TYR A 117 -10.77 -10.96 0.90
N ARG A 118 -10.51 -11.76 -0.14
CA ARG A 118 -9.14 -11.92 -0.67
C ARG A 118 -8.67 -10.58 -1.21
N LEU A 119 -7.43 -10.23 -0.96
CA LEU A 119 -6.90 -8.90 -1.25
C LEU A 119 -5.89 -8.89 -2.39
N ARG A 120 -5.97 -7.83 -3.19
CA ARG A 120 -4.91 -7.38 -4.08
C ARG A 120 -4.70 -5.89 -3.93
N LEU A 121 -3.45 -5.48 -3.77
CA LEU A 121 -3.02 -4.09 -3.70
C LEU A 121 -2.15 -3.77 -4.91
N LYS A 122 -2.36 -2.59 -5.50
CA LYS A 122 -1.54 -2.08 -6.59
C LYS A 122 -1.32 -0.58 -6.41
N PRO A 123 -0.11 -0.14 -6.02
CA PRO A 123 0.24 1.28 -6.04
C PRO A 123 0.14 1.83 -7.46
N GLN A 124 -0.42 3.04 -7.59
CA GLN A 124 -0.64 3.74 -8.85
C GLN A 124 -0.16 5.19 -8.72
N ASP A 125 -0.10 5.91 -9.83
CA ASP A 125 0.27 7.33 -9.89
C ASP A 125 1.59 7.63 -9.16
N GLY A 126 2.62 6.82 -9.40
CA GLY A 126 3.91 6.97 -8.73
C GLY A 126 3.85 6.75 -7.21
N GLY A 127 2.87 5.98 -6.72
CA GLY A 127 2.65 5.69 -5.31
C GLY A 127 1.74 6.69 -4.59
N LYS A 128 1.14 7.64 -5.28
CA LYS A 128 0.20 8.62 -4.69
C LYS A 128 -1.14 8.00 -4.37
N THR A 129 -1.54 6.98 -5.12
CA THR A 129 -2.78 6.25 -4.90
C THR A 129 -2.52 4.76 -4.76
N LEU A 130 -3.45 4.05 -4.13
CA LEU A 130 -3.43 2.61 -3.96
C LEU A 130 -4.76 2.03 -4.43
N GLU A 131 -4.72 1.22 -5.50
CA GLU A 131 -5.86 0.38 -5.84
C GLU A 131 -5.94 -0.76 -4.83
N VAL A 132 -7.08 -0.84 -4.15
CA VAL A 132 -7.41 -1.89 -3.19
C VAL A 132 -8.54 -2.71 -3.78
N ARG A 133 -8.27 -3.97 -4.12
CA ARG A 133 -9.26 -4.87 -4.70
C ARG A 133 -9.56 -6.02 -3.75
N GLY A 134 -10.83 -6.09 -3.33
CA GLY A 134 -11.36 -7.19 -2.55
C GLY A 134 -12.15 -8.17 -3.43
N TYR A 135 -11.88 -9.48 -3.29
CA TYR A 135 -12.57 -10.53 -4.01
C TYR A 135 -13.41 -11.38 -3.05
N ILE A 136 -14.63 -11.71 -3.50
CA ILE A 136 -15.49 -12.70 -2.87
C ILE A 136 -16.06 -13.61 -3.95
N GLY A 137 -15.68 -14.89 -3.95
CA GLY A 137 -15.99 -15.79 -5.06
C GLY A 137 -15.50 -15.21 -6.40
N PRO A 138 -16.35 -15.20 -7.46
CA PRO A 138 -16.02 -14.65 -8.77
C PRO A 138 -16.13 -13.11 -8.85
N PHE A 139 -16.66 -12.47 -7.80
CA PHE A 139 -16.90 -11.02 -7.77
C PHE A 139 -15.75 -10.28 -7.13
N TYR A 140 -15.56 -9.02 -7.54
CA TYR A 140 -14.60 -8.11 -6.92
C TYR A 140 -15.14 -6.69 -6.86
N ARG A 141 -14.55 -5.90 -5.95
CA ARG A 141 -14.77 -4.46 -5.82
C ARG A 141 -13.42 -3.76 -5.69
N ASN A 142 -13.27 -2.64 -6.38
CA ASN A 142 -12.11 -1.78 -6.28
C ASN A 142 -12.42 -0.56 -5.43
N GLN A 143 -11.44 -0.17 -4.63
CA GLN A 143 -11.38 1.13 -3.99
C GLN A 143 -10.05 1.80 -4.36
N THR A 144 -10.04 3.12 -4.38
CA THR A 144 -8.82 3.92 -4.51
C THR A 144 -8.57 4.64 -3.20
N TRP A 145 -7.45 4.32 -2.57
CA TRP A 145 -7.01 5.01 -1.36
C TRP A 145 -5.97 6.07 -1.72
N LEU A 146 -5.96 7.16 -0.96
CA LEU A 146 -5.05 8.29 -1.18
C LEU A 146 -3.90 8.23 -0.18
N ARG A 147 -2.67 8.38 -0.66
CA ARG A 147 -1.49 8.42 0.22
C ARG A 147 -1.50 9.69 1.06
N VAL A 148 -1.26 9.54 2.34
CA VAL A 148 -1.05 10.64 3.29
C VAL A 148 0.44 10.81 3.57
N GLU A 149 1.18 9.70 3.76
CA GLU A 149 2.63 9.64 3.96
C GLU A 149 3.20 8.26 3.61
#